data_4452a589294219c804954296f7adf946
#
_entry.id   4452a589294219c804954296f7adf946
#
_cell.length_a   1.000
_cell.length_b   1.000
_cell.length_c   1.000
_cell.angle_alpha   90.00
_cell.angle_beta   90.00
_cell.angle_gamma   90.00
#
_symmetry.space_group_name_H-M   'P 1'
#
loop_
_entity.id
_entity.type
_entity.pdbx_description
1 polymer ?
#
loop_
_entity_poly.entity_id
_entity_poly.type
_entity_poly.pdbx_seq_one_letter_code
_entity_poly.pdbx_strand_id
1 'polypeptide(L)'
;MTRACLCILTTAGLMATTAYAAAPSVREAFGNTIVSTYPDGRKGELWLQPGGTYSAEGRRGDMSSGAWTVKGAKLCLKQAKPIGVPFSFCTPIPTSGLGGTWSAKAVSGEAITVRLVKGHQAR
;
A
#
# COMPACT_ATOMS: atom_id res chain seq x y z
N MET A 1 37.69 28.25 52.98
CA MET A 1 37.82 27.45 51.77
C MET A 1 36.48 26.95 51.36
N THR A 2 35.87 27.66 50.44
CA THR A 2 34.56 27.31 49.90
C THR A 2 34.75 26.36 48.74
N ARG A 3 34.32 25.13 48.94
CA ARG A 3 34.23 24.19 47.84
C ARG A 3 32.92 24.41 47.13
N ALA A 4 32.98 24.94 45.94
CA ALA A 4 31.84 24.98 45.07
C ALA A 4 31.54 23.58 44.58
N CYS A 5 30.46 22.98 45.03
CA CYS A 5 29.89 21.79 44.40
C CYS A 5 29.28 22.19 43.06
N LEU A 6 29.98 21.85 42.00
CA LEU A 6 29.42 21.96 40.68
C LEU A 6 28.47 20.78 40.47
N CYS A 7 27.20 21.00 40.74
CA CYS A 7 26.15 20.04 40.33
C CYS A 7 26.05 20.12 38.82
N ILE A 8 26.65 19.19 38.13
CA ILE A 8 26.41 18.99 36.71
C ILE A 8 25.04 18.29 36.63
N LEU A 9 24.02 19.07 36.39
CA LEU A 9 22.73 18.55 35.98
C LEU A 9 22.88 18.05 34.53
N THR A 10 23.23 16.79 34.41
CA THR A 10 23.03 16.11 33.13
C THR A 10 21.54 15.94 32.93
N THR A 11 20.92 16.87 32.25
CA THR A 11 19.60 16.65 31.68
C THR A 11 19.78 15.58 30.62
N ALA A 12 19.55 14.33 31.00
CA ALA A 12 19.30 13.28 30.03
C ALA A 12 18.04 13.68 29.26
N GLY A 13 18.22 14.25 28.07
CA GLY A 13 17.12 14.50 27.19
C GLY A 13 16.48 13.16 26.86
N LEU A 14 15.32 12.91 27.44
CA LEU A 14 14.45 11.85 26.95
C LEU A 14 14.10 12.24 25.51
N MET A 15 14.80 11.63 24.55
CA MET A 15 14.27 11.57 23.21
C MET A 15 13.07 10.65 23.27
N ALA A 16 11.88 11.26 23.37
CA ALA A 16 10.64 10.55 23.15
C ALA A 16 10.65 10.11 21.68
N THR A 17 11.07 8.88 21.44
CA THR A 17 10.78 8.23 20.18
C THR A 17 9.29 8.00 20.17
N THR A 18 8.55 8.93 19.58
CA THR A 18 7.19 8.67 19.17
C THR A 18 7.26 7.53 18.16
N ALA A 19 6.85 6.34 18.59
CA ALA A 19 6.58 5.27 17.66
C ALA A 19 5.42 5.72 16.80
N TYR A 20 5.72 6.32 15.65
CA TYR A 20 4.71 6.52 14.63
C TYR A 20 4.25 5.12 14.20
N ALA A 21 2.95 4.84 14.33
CA ALA A 21 2.34 3.75 13.60
C ALA A 21 2.84 3.88 12.16
N ALA A 22 3.39 2.80 11.59
CA ALA A 22 3.93 2.83 10.23
C ALA A 22 2.91 3.49 9.32
N ALA A 23 3.28 4.60 8.70
CA ALA A 23 2.43 5.26 7.73
C ALA A 23 2.08 4.26 6.62
N PRO A 24 0.83 4.22 6.13
CA PRO A 24 0.48 3.39 4.99
C PRO A 24 1.46 3.62 3.84
N SER A 25 2.02 2.55 3.30
CA SER A 25 3.04 2.65 2.27
C SER A 25 2.80 1.60 1.19
N VAL A 26 2.98 1.98 -0.06
CA VAL A 26 2.92 1.08 -1.20
C VAL A 26 4.27 0.42 -1.52
N ARG A 27 5.32 0.80 -0.81
CA ARG A 27 6.70 0.30 -1.11
C ARG A 27 6.81 -1.21 -1.07
N GLU A 28 6.14 -1.87 -0.16
CA GLU A 28 6.17 -3.32 -0.05
C GLU A 28 5.50 -4.02 -1.22
N ALA A 29 4.67 -3.29 -1.97
CA ALA A 29 4.04 -3.83 -3.17
C ALA A 29 5.00 -3.84 -4.39
N PHE A 30 6.07 -3.06 -4.36
CA PHE A 30 7.02 -3.03 -5.48
C PHE A 30 7.74 -4.38 -5.62
N GLY A 31 7.68 -4.96 -6.82
CA GLY A 31 8.23 -6.29 -7.08
C GLY A 31 7.38 -7.44 -6.54
N ASN A 32 6.26 -7.14 -5.90
CA ASN A 32 5.32 -8.11 -5.34
C ASN A 32 3.96 -8.00 -6.04
N THR A 33 3.02 -8.84 -5.64
CA THR A 33 1.68 -8.88 -6.26
C THR A 33 0.61 -8.59 -5.23
N ILE A 34 -0.26 -7.66 -5.55
CA ILE A 34 -1.49 -7.44 -4.80
C ILE A 34 -2.56 -8.35 -5.41
N VAL A 35 -2.98 -9.36 -4.67
CA VAL A 35 -3.98 -10.34 -5.12
C VAL A 35 -5.32 -10.01 -4.50
N SER A 36 -6.33 -9.84 -5.33
CA SER A 36 -7.72 -9.62 -4.92
C SER A 36 -8.53 -10.87 -5.18
N THR A 37 -9.17 -11.41 -4.13
CA THR A 37 -10.07 -12.55 -4.25
C THR A 37 -11.51 -12.06 -4.20
N TYR A 38 -12.26 -12.38 -5.23
CA TYR A 38 -13.68 -12.01 -5.40
C TYR A 38 -14.60 -13.04 -4.74
N PRO A 39 -15.88 -12.69 -4.50
CA PRO A 39 -16.82 -13.63 -3.90
C PRO A 39 -17.02 -14.93 -4.68
N ASP A 40 -16.80 -14.91 -6.01
CA ASP A 40 -16.87 -16.11 -6.86
C ASP A 40 -15.62 -16.99 -6.79
N GLY A 41 -14.63 -16.61 -5.96
CA GLY A 41 -13.37 -17.33 -5.80
C GLY A 41 -12.33 -17.00 -6.86
N ARG A 42 -12.67 -16.25 -7.88
CA ARG A 42 -11.70 -15.80 -8.89
C ARG A 42 -10.80 -14.72 -8.32
N LYS A 43 -9.62 -14.59 -8.90
CA LYS A 43 -8.58 -13.65 -8.42
C LYS A 43 -8.21 -12.65 -9.50
N GLY A 44 -7.95 -11.42 -9.08
CA GLY A 44 -7.27 -10.40 -9.87
C GLY A 44 -5.90 -10.10 -9.30
N GLU A 45 -4.97 -9.66 -10.12
CA GLU A 45 -3.62 -9.28 -9.73
C GLU A 45 -3.35 -7.83 -10.11
N LEU A 46 -2.57 -7.16 -9.25
CA LEU A 46 -2.14 -5.78 -9.45
C LEU A 46 -0.66 -5.66 -9.12
N TRP A 47 0.09 -5.02 -10.00
CA TRP A 47 1.52 -4.78 -9.86
C TRP A 47 1.81 -3.30 -9.95
N LEU A 48 2.38 -2.73 -8.89
CA LEU A 48 2.78 -1.33 -8.83
C LEU A 48 4.25 -1.20 -9.18
N GLN A 49 4.59 -0.30 -10.10
CA GLN A 49 5.97 0.06 -10.40
C GLN A 49 6.37 1.32 -9.67
N PRO A 50 7.62 1.43 -9.17
CA PRO A 50 8.07 2.60 -8.43
C PRO A 50 7.93 3.93 -9.15
N GLY A 51 7.93 3.89 -10.49
CA GLY A 51 7.81 5.09 -11.33
C GLY A 51 6.40 5.70 -11.41
N GLY A 52 5.40 5.13 -10.73
CA GLY A 52 4.04 5.64 -10.72
C GLY A 52 3.10 5.02 -11.74
N THR A 53 3.51 3.93 -12.36
CA THR A 53 2.67 3.14 -13.26
C THR A 53 2.23 1.85 -12.60
N TYR A 54 1.16 1.25 -13.11
CA TYR A 54 0.72 -0.08 -12.70
C TYR A 54 0.32 -0.92 -13.90
N SER A 55 0.34 -2.22 -13.72
CA SER A 55 -0.31 -3.19 -14.57
C SER A 55 -1.21 -4.07 -13.72
N ALA A 56 -2.27 -4.59 -14.32
CA ALA A 56 -3.22 -5.43 -13.62
C ALA A 56 -3.82 -6.47 -14.56
N GLU A 57 -4.20 -7.58 -13.98
CA GLU A 57 -4.97 -8.62 -14.64
C GLU A 57 -6.25 -8.85 -13.84
N GLY A 58 -7.40 -8.64 -14.46
CA GLY A 58 -8.69 -8.84 -13.84
C GLY A 58 -9.01 -10.32 -13.65
N ARG A 59 -10.04 -10.60 -12.84
CA ARG A 59 -10.49 -11.98 -12.56
C ARG A 59 -10.90 -12.78 -13.80
N ARG A 60 -11.15 -12.11 -14.93
CA ARG A 60 -11.50 -12.74 -16.21
C ARG A 60 -10.34 -12.79 -17.19
N GLY A 61 -9.15 -12.42 -16.74
CA GLY A 61 -7.95 -12.39 -17.58
C GLY A 61 -7.74 -11.09 -18.34
N ASP A 62 -8.62 -10.10 -18.19
CA ASP A 62 -8.48 -8.81 -18.86
C ASP A 62 -7.29 -8.03 -18.29
N MET A 63 -6.39 -7.60 -19.18
CA MET A 63 -5.24 -6.80 -18.81
C MET A 63 -5.60 -5.31 -18.82
N SER A 64 -5.08 -4.59 -17.84
CA SER A 64 -5.17 -3.13 -17.79
C SER A 64 -3.88 -2.52 -17.28
N SER A 65 -3.70 -1.24 -17.53
CA SER A 65 -2.55 -0.50 -17.04
C SER A 65 -2.89 0.99 -16.92
N GLY A 66 -2.09 1.71 -16.16
CA GLY A 66 -2.28 3.13 -15.97
C GLY A 66 -1.29 3.71 -14.98
N ALA A 67 -1.72 4.74 -14.27
CA ALA A 67 -0.92 5.42 -13.28
C ALA A 67 -1.52 5.24 -11.88
N TRP A 68 -0.64 5.17 -10.89
CA TRP A 68 -1.07 5.18 -9.49
C TRP A 68 -0.54 6.41 -8.77
N THR A 69 -1.29 6.86 -7.79
CA THR A 69 -0.91 7.92 -6.87
C THR A 69 -1.37 7.55 -5.47
N VAL A 70 -0.72 8.13 -4.46
CA VAL A 70 -1.13 8.01 -3.06
C VAL A 70 -1.76 9.32 -2.64
N LYS A 71 -2.98 9.26 -2.13
CA LYS A 71 -3.71 10.41 -1.57
C LYS A 71 -4.07 10.10 -0.12
N GLY A 72 -3.32 10.69 0.83
CA GLY A 72 -3.47 10.36 2.23
C GLY A 72 -3.21 8.88 2.50
N ALA A 73 -4.17 8.17 3.05
CA ALA A 73 -4.10 6.73 3.31
C ALA A 73 -4.69 5.88 2.18
N LYS A 74 -4.87 6.44 0.98
CA LYS A 74 -5.48 5.75 -0.16
C LYS A 74 -4.53 5.63 -1.34
N LEU A 75 -4.58 4.47 -1.97
CA LEU A 75 -3.98 4.21 -3.28
C LEU A 75 -5.03 4.49 -4.34
N CYS A 76 -4.72 5.37 -5.27
CA CYS A 76 -5.61 5.74 -6.36
C CYS A 76 -5.04 5.28 -7.70
N LEU A 77 -5.84 4.58 -8.47
CA LEU A 77 -5.49 4.01 -9.78
C LEU A 77 -6.30 4.71 -10.87
N LYS A 78 -5.61 5.18 -11.90
CA LYS A 78 -6.26 5.75 -13.08
C LYS A 78 -5.88 4.94 -14.31
N GLN A 79 -6.85 4.26 -14.88
CA GLN A 79 -6.63 3.41 -16.04
C GLN A 79 -6.35 4.24 -17.29
N ALA A 80 -5.31 3.86 -18.02
CA ALA A 80 -4.96 4.41 -19.33
C ALA A 80 -5.21 3.43 -20.47
N LYS A 81 -5.02 2.14 -20.21
CA LYS A 81 -5.20 1.07 -21.19
C LYS A 81 -6.03 -0.09 -20.60
N PRO A 82 -6.81 -0.78 -21.41
CA PRO A 82 -7.00 -0.63 -22.86
C PRO A 82 -7.74 0.65 -23.27
N ILE A 83 -8.53 1.23 -22.37
CA ILE A 83 -9.26 2.48 -22.59
C ILE A 83 -9.00 3.40 -21.40
N GLY A 84 -8.60 4.66 -21.67
CA GLY A 84 -8.47 5.67 -20.63
C GLY A 84 -9.82 6.03 -20.00
N VAL A 85 -9.83 6.13 -18.67
CA VAL A 85 -11.03 6.54 -17.92
C VAL A 85 -10.78 7.90 -17.26
N PRO A 86 -11.81 8.76 -17.17
CA PRO A 86 -11.64 10.11 -16.62
C PRO A 86 -11.65 10.18 -15.09
N PHE A 87 -11.77 9.05 -14.40
CA PHE A 87 -11.82 8.96 -12.94
C PHE A 87 -10.72 8.07 -12.38
N SER A 88 -10.38 8.29 -11.12
CA SER A 88 -9.50 7.42 -10.36
C SER A 88 -10.30 6.53 -9.43
N PHE A 89 -9.91 5.26 -9.34
CA PHE A 89 -10.40 4.34 -8.33
C PHE A 89 -9.45 4.36 -7.13
N CYS A 90 -9.97 4.70 -5.95
CA CYS A 90 -9.18 4.78 -4.74
C CYS A 90 -9.57 3.70 -3.75
N THR A 91 -8.57 3.08 -3.13
CA THR A 91 -8.75 2.02 -2.14
C THR A 91 -7.81 2.27 -0.94
N PRO A 92 -8.19 1.88 0.27
CA PRO A 92 -7.31 2.04 1.42
C PRO A 92 -5.99 1.30 1.24
N ILE A 93 -4.90 1.93 1.68
CA ILE A 93 -3.59 1.28 1.75
C ILE A 93 -3.51 0.55 3.09
N PRO A 94 -3.27 -0.76 3.11
CA PRO A 94 -3.11 -1.49 4.36
C PRO A 94 -1.80 -1.13 5.05
N THR A 95 -1.82 -1.21 6.37
CA THR A 95 -0.61 -1.10 7.19
C THR A 95 0.06 -2.46 7.43
N SER A 96 -0.61 -3.56 7.07
CA SER A 96 -0.04 -4.89 7.11
C SER A 96 0.93 -5.09 5.95
N GLY A 97 2.10 -5.64 6.25
CA GLY A 97 3.11 -5.90 5.26
C GLY A 97 2.88 -7.13 4.41
N LEU A 98 3.96 -7.63 3.82
CA LEU A 98 3.97 -8.83 2.98
C LEU A 98 3.29 -10.00 3.71
N GLY A 99 2.40 -10.69 3.01
CA GLY A 99 1.58 -11.76 3.57
C GLY A 99 0.33 -11.28 4.31
N GLY A 100 0.19 -9.96 4.52
CA GLY A 100 -0.98 -9.37 5.15
C GLY A 100 -2.23 -9.50 4.27
N THR A 101 -3.38 -9.60 4.93
CA THR A 101 -4.68 -9.71 4.28
C THR A 101 -5.60 -8.63 4.81
N TRP A 102 -6.38 -8.02 3.93
CA TRP A 102 -7.36 -7.02 4.32
C TRP A 102 -8.59 -7.08 3.42
N SER A 103 -9.67 -6.45 3.90
CA SER A 103 -10.90 -6.33 3.13
C SER A 103 -10.95 -4.99 2.40
N ALA A 104 -11.45 -5.01 1.18
CA ALA A 104 -11.64 -3.80 0.37
C ALA A 104 -12.88 -3.97 -0.51
N LYS A 105 -13.19 -2.95 -1.28
CA LYS A 105 -14.22 -3.02 -2.33
C LYS A 105 -13.56 -2.93 -3.70
N ALA A 106 -13.99 -3.77 -4.62
CA ALA A 106 -13.59 -3.69 -6.01
C ALA A 106 -14.25 -2.50 -6.71
N VAL A 107 -13.79 -2.20 -7.93
CA VAL A 107 -14.42 -1.16 -8.77
C VAL A 107 -15.90 -1.44 -8.99
N SER A 108 -16.27 -2.72 -9.07
CA SER A 108 -17.67 -3.17 -9.19
C SER A 108 -18.51 -2.94 -7.93
N GLY A 109 -17.90 -2.57 -6.80
CA GLY A 109 -18.56 -2.46 -5.50
C GLY A 109 -18.63 -3.76 -4.72
N GLU A 110 -18.17 -4.88 -5.28
CA GLU A 110 -18.11 -6.16 -4.59
C GLU A 110 -17.08 -6.14 -3.46
N ALA A 111 -17.40 -6.80 -2.35
CA ALA A 111 -16.44 -7.00 -1.27
C ALA A 111 -15.38 -8.02 -1.73
N ILE A 112 -14.10 -7.64 -1.60
CA ILE A 112 -12.97 -8.47 -1.96
C ILE A 112 -12.04 -8.65 -0.76
N THR A 113 -11.32 -9.76 -0.76
CA THR A 113 -10.20 -9.97 0.16
C THR A 113 -8.92 -9.75 -0.61
N VAL A 114 -8.06 -8.88 -0.08
CA VAL A 114 -6.81 -8.50 -0.73
C VAL A 114 -5.64 -9.01 0.07
N ARG A 115 -4.63 -9.50 -0.63
CA ARG A 115 -3.41 -10.04 -0.01
C ARG A 115 -2.19 -9.57 -0.79
N LEU A 116 -1.16 -9.19 -0.06
CA LEU A 116 0.15 -8.89 -0.64
C LEU A 116 0.99 -10.16 -0.66
N VAL A 117 1.33 -10.63 -1.85
CA VAL A 117 2.07 -11.88 -2.08
C VAL A 117 3.44 -11.56 -2.64
N LYS A 118 4.46 -12.25 -2.13
CA LYS A 118 5.84 -12.07 -2.57
C LYS A 118 6.02 -12.45 -4.05
N GLY A 119 6.78 -11.62 -4.76
CA GLY A 119 7.13 -11.85 -6.14
C GLY A 119 6.04 -11.44 -7.13
N HIS A 120 6.37 -11.49 -8.41
CA HIS A 120 5.45 -11.21 -9.50
C HIS A 120 4.70 -12.49 -9.85
N GLN A 121 3.46 -12.61 -9.39
CA GLN A 121 2.61 -13.76 -9.67
C GLN A 121 1.96 -13.56 -11.04
N ALA A 122 2.30 -14.42 -12.00
CA ALA A 122 1.60 -14.51 -13.26
C ALA A 122 0.65 -15.72 -13.22
N ARG A 123 -0.48 -15.60 -13.89
CA ARG A 123 -1.36 -16.75 -14.10
C ARG A 123 -0.78 -17.72 -15.11
#